data_9b633f7bf4d52a9ac67aaf09088e6843
#
_entry.id   9b633f7bf4d52a9ac67aaf09088e6843
#
_cell.length_a   1.000
_cell.length_b   1.000
_cell.length_c   1.000
_cell.angle_alpha   90.00
_cell.angle_beta   90.00
_cell.angle_gamma   90.00
#
_symmetry.space_group_name_H-M   'P 1'
#
loop_
_entity.id
_entity.type
_entity.pdbx_description
1 polymer ?
#
loop_
_entity_poly.entity_id
_entity_poly.type
_entity_poly.pdbx_seq_one_letter_code
_entity_poly.pdbx_strand_id
1 'polypeptide(L)'
;MHNTALQRVDRCAAAHGTIAHVGFLDDEVLDYALAIPPEYKIVSGMEKWILRRAVMDLLPERIVMRAKAKFWEGAGVEEHLAALAEEQVSDRDMQRERHLPNGKTLNTKEELLYYRVFKEFFGSVNSLDWVGRTKGAPVQ
;
A
#
# COMPACT_ATOMS: atom_id res chain seq x y z
N MET A 1 -4.98 1.21 6.80
CA MET A 1 -5.03 2.17 5.68
C MET A 1 -4.30 3.48 6.01
N HIS A 2 -4.54 4.11 7.18
CA HIS A 2 -3.96 5.42 7.51
C HIS A 2 -2.42 5.45 7.49
N ASN A 3 -1.74 4.44 8.02
CA ASN A 3 -0.26 4.40 8.11
C ASN A 3 0.46 4.06 6.78
N THR A 4 -0.27 3.84 5.71
CA THR A 4 0.33 3.49 4.41
C THR A 4 -0.29 4.29 3.28
N ALA A 5 -1.43 3.86 2.76
CA ALA A 5 -2.02 4.46 1.57
C ALA A 5 -2.46 5.92 1.79
N LEU A 6 -3.22 6.19 2.85
CA LEU A 6 -3.75 7.54 3.10
C LEU A 6 -2.66 8.52 3.48
N GLN A 7 -1.73 8.14 4.35
CA GLN A 7 -0.62 8.99 4.73
C GLN A 7 0.25 9.36 3.52
N ARG A 8 0.54 8.38 2.64
CA ARG A 8 1.30 8.64 1.41
C ARG A 8 0.58 9.62 0.50
N VAL A 9 -0.73 9.39 0.25
CA VAL A 9 -1.53 10.27 -0.62
C VAL A 9 -1.56 11.69 -0.07
N ASP A 10 -1.84 11.85 1.22
CA ASP A 10 -1.88 13.15 1.87
C ASP A 10 -0.52 13.88 1.80
N ARG A 11 0.57 13.22 2.17
CA ARG A 11 1.90 13.83 2.19
C ARG A 11 2.41 14.16 0.79
N CYS A 12 2.22 13.25 -0.18
CA CYS A 12 2.63 13.52 -1.56
C CYS A 12 1.81 14.63 -2.20
N ALA A 13 0.50 14.69 -1.96
CA ALA A 13 -0.35 15.77 -2.46
C ALA A 13 0.06 17.12 -1.85
N ALA A 14 0.20 17.18 -0.53
CA ALA A 14 0.59 18.40 0.18
C ALA A 14 1.97 18.92 -0.25
N ALA A 15 2.93 18.02 -0.47
CA ALA A 15 4.28 18.40 -0.94
C ALA A 15 4.28 19.09 -2.31
N HIS A 16 3.24 18.87 -3.11
CA HIS A 16 3.09 19.48 -4.45
C HIS A 16 1.96 20.51 -4.52
N GLY A 17 1.47 20.99 -3.37
CA GLY A 17 0.42 22.02 -3.30
C GLY A 17 -0.94 21.56 -3.85
N THR A 18 -1.19 20.25 -3.88
CA THR A 18 -2.46 19.66 -4.31
C THR A 18 -3.26 19.12 -3.13
N ILE A 19 -4.57 19.01 -3.30
CA ILE A 19 -5.47 18.42 -2.31
C ILE A 19 -5.99 17.10 -2.86
N ALA A 20 -5.84 16.04 -2.08
CA ALA A 20 -6.38 14.73 -2.43
C ALA A 20 -7.78 14.55 -1.83
N HIS A 21 -8.78 14.38 -2.69
CA HIS A 21 -10.13 14.03 -2.29
C HIS A 21 -10.34 12.52 -2.37
N VAL A 22 -10.75 11.91 -1.27
CA VAL A 22 -10.91 10.45 -1.14
C VAL A 22 -12.40 10.13 -1.03
N GLY A 23 -13.14 10.29 -2.12
CA GLY A 23 -14.61 10.18 -2.15
C GLY A 23 -15.18 8.88 -1.57
N PHE A 24 -14.44 7.76 -1.64
CA PHE A 24 -14.86 6.50 -0.99
C PHE A 24 -14.69 6.48 0.54
N LEU A 25 -14.10 7.51 1.13
CA LEU A 25 -13.96 7.69 2.58
C LEU A 25 -14.77 8.88 3.10
N ASP A 26 -15.67 9.41 2.29
CA ASP A 26 -16.71 10.32 2.73
C ASP A 26 -17.60 9.64 3.77
N ASP A 27 -17.99 10.36 4.80
CA ASP A 27 -18.70 9.79 5.95
C ASP A 27 -20.03 9.13 5.53
N GLU A 28 -20.78 9.76 4.62
CA GLU A 28 -22.04 9.19 4.11
C GLU A 28 -21.80 7.89 3.32
N VAL A 29 -20.74 7.85 2.51
CA VAL A 29 -20.36 6.66 1.75
C VAL A 29 -19.89 5.55 2.69
N LEU A 30 -19.13 5.88 3.72
CA LEU A 30 -18.66 4.92 4.72
C LEU A 30 -19.84 4.33 5.51
N ASP A 31 -20.72 5.16 6.02
CA ASP A 31 -21.87 4.72 6.79
C ASP A 31 -22.78 3.80 5.96
N TYR A 32 -23.08 4.21 4.73
CA TYR A 32 -23.83 3.38 3.81
C TYR A 32 -23.12 2.05 3.51
N ALA A 33 -21.82 2.10 3.20
CA ALA A 33 -21.05 0.90 2.90
C ALA A 33 -20.93 -0.04 4.10
N LEU A 34 -20.82 0.49 5.32
CA LEU A 34 -20.76 -0.32 6.54
C LEU A 34 -22.10 -0.97 6.85
N ALA A 35 -23.23 -0.30 6.56
CA ALA A 35 -24.57 -0.85 6.74
C ALA A 35 -24.90 -2.01 5.77
N ILE A 36 -24.21 -2.13 4.64
CA ILE A 36 -24.41 -3.27 3.72
C ILE A 36 -23.93 -4.57 4.39
N PRO A 37 -24.78 -5.61 4.46
CA PRO A 37 -24.38 -6.90 5.02
C PRO A 37 -23.17 -7.51 4.28
N PRO A 38 -22.24 -8.17 5.00
CA PRO A 38 -21.01 -8.74 4.43
C PRO A 38 -21.24 -9.73 3.27
N GLU A 39 -22.34 -10.47 3.29
CA GLU A 39 -22.73 -11.45 2.28
C GLU A 39 -23.01 -10.83 0.91
N TYR A 40 -23.31 -9.53 0.84
CA TYR A 40 -23.41 -8.80 -0.42
C TYR A 40 -22.08 -8.18 -0.88
N LYS A 41 -21.09 -8.14 -0.02
CA LYS A 41 -19.76 -7.58 -0.35
C LYS A 41 -18.86 -8.61 -0.99
N ILE A 42 -18.96 -9.88 -0.55
CA ILE A 42 -18.19 -11.01 -1.08
C ILE A 42 -19.13 -12.17 -1.37
N VAL A 43 -19.25 -12.57 -2.63
CA VAL A 43 -20.08 -13.69 -3.06
C VAL A 43 -19.20 -14.66 -3.85
N SER A 44 -19.19 -15.92 -3.43
CA SER A 44 -18.40 -17.00 -4.08
C SER A 44 -16.92 -16.61 -4.27
N GLY A 45 -16.34 -15.92 -3.30
CA GLY A 45 -14.95 -15.47 -3.38
C GLY A 45 -14.72 -14.19 -4.21
N MET A 46 -15.75 -13.67 -4.86
CA MET A 46 -15.68 -12.42 -5.63
C MET A 46 -15.85 -11.22 -4.71
N GLU A 47 -14.81 -10.43 -4.57
CA GLU A 47 -14.83 -9.17 -3.80
C GLU A 47 -15.63 -8.08 -4.52
N LYS A 48 -16.19 -7.14 -3.74
CA LYS A 48 -16.95 -5.97 -4.20
C LYS A 48 -18.20 -6.35 -5.01
N TRP A 49 -18.83 -7.47 -4.69
CA TRP A 49 -19.95 -8.02 -5.44
C TRP A 49 -21.08 -7.01 -5.68
N ILE A 50 -21.59 -6.40 -4.61
CA ILE A 50 -22.71 -5.43 -4.75
C ILE A 50 -22.34 -4.24 -5.63
N LEU A 51 -21.10 -3.73 -5.55
CA LEU A 51 -20.64 -2.64 -6.39
C LEU A 51 -20.58 -3.06 -7.87
N ARG A 52 -20.08 -4.28 -8.15
CA ARG A 52 -20.05 -4.83 -9.51
C ARG A 52 -21.46 -4.97 -10.07
N ARG A 53 -22.40 -5.44 -9.28
CA ARG A 53 -23.81 -5.55 -9.68
C ARG A 53 -24.42 -4.18 -9.98
N ALA A 54 -24.14 -3.18 -9.17
CA ALA A 54 -24.67 -1.82 -9.34
C ALA A 54 -24.18 -1.14 -10.64
N VAL A 55 -23.01 -1.52 -11.17
CA VAL A 55 -22.44 -0.89 -12.38
C VAL A 55 -22.47 -1.82 -13.61
N MET A 56 -23.11 -2.98 -13.50
CA MET A 56 -23.10 -3.98 -14.56
C MET A 56 -23.70 -3.47 -15.89
N ASP A 57 -24.73 -2.64 -15.82
CA ASP A 57 -25.37 -2.08 -17.01
C ASP A 57 -24.66 -0.80 -17.51
N LEU A 58 -23.68 -0.28 -16.76
CA LEU A 58 -22.98 0.95 -17.06
C LEU A 58 -21.59 0.70 -17.68
N LEU A 59 -21.00 -0.46 -17.45
CA LEU A 59 -19.63 -0.77 -17.85
C LEU A 59 -19.57 -2.11 -18.60
N PRO A 60 -18.65 -2.27 -19.57
CA PRO A 60 -18.42 -3.55 -20.23
C PRO A 60 -18.09 -4.66 -19.22
N GLU A 61 -18.62 -5.86 -19.43
CA GLU A 61 -18.46 -7.02 -18.54
C GLU A 61 -16.99 -7.30 -18.18
N ARG A 62 -16.07 -7.19 -19.15
CA ARG A 62 -14.62 -7.36 -18.93
C ARG A 62 -14.05 -6.41 -17.87
N ILE A 63 -14.64 -5.24 -17.68
CA ILE A 63 -14.25 -4.25 -16.66
C ILE A 63 -14.90 -4.60 -15.32
N VAL A 64 -16.19 -4.89 -15.34
CA VAL A 64 -16.96 -5.25 -14.14
C VAL A 64 -16.39 -6.51 -13.48
N MET A 65 -16.05 -7.52 -14.26
CA MET A 65 -15.60 -8.82 -13.77
C MET A 65 -14.07 -8.91 -13.60
N ARG A 66 -13.32 -7.86 -13.91
CA ARG A 66 -11.87 -7.85 -13.77
C ARG A 66 -11.45 -8.21 -12.34
N ALA A 67 -10.47 -9.10 -12.20
CA ALA A 67 -9.87 -9.39 -10.91
C ALA A 67 -9.29 -8.11 -10.27
N LYS A 68 -9.36 -8.03 -8.93
CA LYS A 68 -8.75 -6.93 -8.21
C LYS A 68 -7.23 -7.01 -8.34
N ALA A 69 -6.64 -5.95 -8.83
CA ALA A 69 -5.19 -5.76 -8.80
C ALA A 69 -4.90 -4.42 -8.14
N LYS A 70 -3.79 -4.32 -7.45
CA LYS A 70 -3.30 -3.05 -6.93
C LYS A 70 -2.70 -2.25 -8.10
N PHE A 71 -2.72 -0.93 -8.01
CA PHE A 71 -2.24 -0.09 -9.11
C PHE A 71 -0.79 -0.40 -9.50
N TRP A 72 0.10 -0.57 -8.53
CA TRP A 72 1.51 -0.84 -8.78
C TRP A 72 1.78 -2.24 -9.36
N GLU A 73 0.94 -3.24 -9.04
CA GLU A 73 1.00 -4.57 -9.65
C GLU A 73 0.66 -4.49 -11.15
N GLY A 74 -0.36 -3.69 -11.51
CA GLY A 74 -0.77 -3.51 -12.89
C GLY A 74 0.11 -2.56 -13.71
N ALA A 75 0.90 -1.71 -13.06
CA ALA A 75 1.78 -0.73 -13.70
C ALA A 75 3.25 -1.18 -13.82
N GLY A 76 3.61 -2.39 -13.34
CA GLY A 76 4.97 -2.91 -13.38
C GLY A 76 5.96 -2.19 -12.45
N VAL A 77 5.49 -1.33 -11.55
CA VAL A 77 6.34 -0.54 -10.65
C VAL A 77 7.06 -1.43 -9.64
N GLU A 78 6.43 -2.51 -9.20
CA GLU A 78 6.98 -3.44 -8.22
C GLU A 78 8.26 -4.11 -8.74
N GLU A 79 8.25 -4.57 -9.99
CA GLU A 79 9.42 -5.19 -10.64
C GLU A 79 10.58 -4.20 -10.78
N HIS A 80 10.30 -2.95 -11.13
CA HIS A 80 11.32 -1.91 -11.23
C HIS A 80 11.96 -1.56 -9.88
N LEU A 81 11.17 -1.46 -8.83
CA LEU A 81 11.67 -1.15 -7.50
C LEU A 81 12.49 -2.32 -6.92
N ALA A 82 12.05 -3.55 -7.15
CA ALA A 82 12.81 -4.72 -6.77
C ALA A 82 14.16 -4.79 -7.50
N ALA A 83 14.18 -4.55 -8.81
CA ALA A 83 15.41 -4.51 -9.61
C ALA A 83 16.36 -3.41 -9.13
N LEU A 84 15.85 -2.22 -8.87
CA LEU A 84 16.64 -1.10 -8.32
C LEU A 84 17.23 -1.46 -6.95
N ALA A 85 16.46 -2.12 -6.11
CA ALA A 85 16.94 -2.55 -4.79
C ALA A 85 18.02 -3.63 -4.90
N GLU A 86 17.91 -4.57 -5.83
CA GLU A 86 18.95 -5.57 -6.12
C GLU A 86 20.26 -4.93 -6.60
N GLU A 87 20.16 -3.87 -7.41
CA GLU A 87 21.33 -3.13 -7.90
C GLU A 87 22.03 -2.31 -6.81
N GLN A 88 21.24 -1.67 -5.92
CA GLN A 88 21.77 -0.71 -4.92
C GLN A 88 22.07 -1.33 -3.55
N VAL A 89 21.56 -2.51 -3.26
CA VAL A 89 21.73 -3.17 -1.97
C VAL A 89 22.36 -4.55 -2.16
N SER A 90 23.61 -4.69 -1.74
CA SER A 90 24.29 -5.99 -1.76
C SER A 90 23.75 -6.92 -0.67
N ASP A 91 23.95 -8.25 -0.84
CA ASP A 91 23.61 -9.24 0.19
C ASP A 91 24.38 -8.99 1.49
N ARG A 92 25.62 -8.51 1.37
CA ARG A 92 26.46 -8.13 2.52
C ARG A 92 25.86 -6.94 3.28
N ASP A 93 25.33 -5.95 2.57
CA ASP A 93 24.64 -4.81 3.19
C ASP A 93 23.38 -5.28 3.89
N MET A 94 22.59 -6.13 3.23
CA MET A 94 21.40 -6.70 3.82
C MET A 94 21.71 -7.45 5.12
N GLN A 95 22.75 -8.27 5.14
CA GLN A 95 23.17 -8.98 6.36
C GLN A 95 23.60 -8.04 7.49
N ARG A 96 24.28 -6.94 7.13
CA ARG A 96 24.82 -5.98 8.12
C ARG A 96 23.77 -5.04 8.68
N GLU A 97 22.81 -4.60 7.87
CA GLU A 97 21.93 -3.47 8.17
C GLU A 97 20.45 -3.86 8.39
N ARG A 98 20.10 -5.13 8.21
CA ARG A 98 18.70 -5.57 8.31
C ARG A 98 18.08 -5.41 9.71
N HIS A 99 18.89 -5.34 10.76
CA HIS A 99 18.40 -5.20 12.13
C HIS A 99 18.30 -3.71 12.49
N LEU A 100 17.08 -3.24 12.71
CA LEU A 100 16.81 -1.85 13.05
C LEU A 100 17.06 -1.58 14.55
N PRO A 101 17.34 -0.31 14.92
CA PRO A 101 17.57 0.08 16.31
C PRO A 101 16.39 -0.21 17.25
N ASN A 102 15.18 -0.31 16.74
CA ASN A 102 13.96 -0.65 17.50
C ASN A 102 13.70 -2.17 17.61
N GLY A 103 14.67 -3.00 17.24
CA GLY A 103 14.56 -4.46 17.28
C GLY A 103 13.80 -5.12 16.12
N LYS A 104 13.22 -4.33 15.21
CA LYS A 104 12.56 -4.87 14.00
C LYS A 104 13.60 -5.30 12.97
N THR A 105 13.23 -6.27 12.14
CA THR A 105 14.10 -6.80 11.07
C THR A 105 13.50 -6.48 9.71
N LEU A 106 14.33 -6.01 8.79
CA LEU A 106 13.99 -5.84 7.39
C LEU A 106 14.09 -7.19 6.67
N ASN A 107 13.13 -7.48 5.79
CA ASN A 107 13.03 -8.78 5.12
C ASN A 107 13.50 -8.74 3.67
N THR A 108 13.48 -7.57 3.04
CA THR A 108 13.84 -7.41 1.62
C THR A 108 14.87 -6.29 1.44
N LYS A 109 15.61 -6.35 0.34
CA LYS A 109 16.53 -5.29 -0.08
C LYS A 109 15.79 -3.98 -0.37
N GLU A 110 14.56 -4.08 -0.87
CA GLU A 110 13.68 -2.92 -1.10
C GLU A 110 13.35 -2.21 0.23
N GLU A 111 13.02 -2.95 1.29
CA GLU A 111 12.81 -2.35 2.62
C GLU A 111 14.09 -1.66 3.13
N LEU A 112 15.27 -2.24 2.88
CA LEU A 112 16.53 -1.62 3.27
C LEU A 112 16.83 -0.37 2.45
N LEU A 113 16.55 -0.37 1.15
CA LEU A 113 16.67 0.80 0.29
C LEU A 113 15.80 1.96 0.83
N TYR A 114 14.52 1.70 1.11
CA TYR A 114 13.63 2.70 1.69
C TYR A 114 14.07 3.18 3.07
N TYR A 115 14.59 2.29 3.89
CA TYR A 115 15.11 2.67 5.20
C TYR A 115 16.33 3.58 5.09
N ARG A 116 17.23 3.34 4.13
CA ARG A 116 18.39 4.21 3.86
C ARG A 116 17.93 5.61 3.44
N VAL A 117 16.97 5.71 2.51
CA VAL A 117 16.38 6.99 2.09
C VAL A 117 15.70 7.67 3.27
N PHE A 118 14.89 6.95 4.05
CA PHE A 118 14.25 7.51 5.24
C PHE A 118 15.28 8.08 6.23
N LYS A 119 16.36 7.34 6.48
CA LYS A 119 17.43 7.76 7.38
C LYS A 119 18.17 9.01 6.88
N GLU A 120 18.34 9.16 5.57
CA GLU A 120 18.94 10.35 4.96
C GLU A 120 18.13 11.62 5.26
N PHE A 121 16.80 11.54 5.14
CA PHE A 121 15.92 12.69 5.35
C PHE A 121 15.60 12.97 6.82
N PHE A 122 15.50 11.95 7.65
CA PHE A 122 15.03 12.06 9.03
C PHE A 122 16.10 11.75 10.09
N GLY A 123 17.29 11.36 9.68
CA GLY A 123 18.40 11.05 10.57
C GLY A 123 18.12 9.86 11.49
N SER A 124 18.68 9.91 12.70
CA SER A 124 18.39 8.95 13.76
C SER A 124 17.08 9.33 14.45
N VAL A 125 15.94 8.95 13.89
CA VAL A 125 14.65 9.18 14.54
C VAL A 125 14.53 8.27 15.75
N ASN A 126 14.23 8.84 16.90
CA ASN A 126 14.14 8.13 18.17
C ASN A 126 13.00 7.10 18.25
N SER A 127 12.10 7.07 17.27
CA SER A 127 11.02 6.10 17.24
C SER A 127 10.66 5.67 15.81
N LEU A 128 11.26 4.58 15.38
CA LEU A 128 10.83 3.85 14.15
C LEU A 128 9.51 3.10 14.35
N ASP A 129 8.95 3.08 15.55
CA ASP A 129 7.72 2.36 15.87
C ASP A 129 6.49 3.02 15.23
N TRP A 130 6.58 4.30 14.93
CA TRP A 130 5.54 5.07 14.26
C TRP A 130 5.53 4.88 12.75
N VAL A 131 6.60 4.31 12.19
CA VAL A 131 6.68 4.04 10.76
C VAL A 131 5.92 2.75 10.44
N GLY A 132 4.83 2.91 9.69
CA GLY A 132 4.05 1.77 9.21
C GLY A 132 4.81 0.94 8.19
N ARG A 133 4.69 -0.38 8.26
CA ARG A 133 5.20 -1.32 7.25
C ARG A 133 4.05 -1.82 6.38
N THR A 134 4.29 -1.98 5.09
CA THR A 134 3.32 -2.63 4.20
C THR A 134 3.16 -4.10 4.58
N LYS A 135 1.91 -4.57 4.58
CA LYS A 135 1.60 -5.99 4.74
C LYS A 135 2.00 -6.74 3.47
N GLY A 136 3.21 -7.12 3.36
CA GLY A 136 3.73 -7.89 2.22
C GLY A 136 5.02 -8.61 2.58
N ALA A 137 5.70 -8.13 3.62
CA ALA A 137 6.81 -8.86 4.19
C ALA A 137 6.27 -10.03 5.01
N PRO A 138 6.73 -11.28 4.79
CA PRO A 138 6.37 -12.40 5.63
C PRO A 138 6.72 -12.05 7.08
N VAL A 139 5.72 -12.14 7.95
CA VAL A 139 5.94 -12.08 9.40
C VAL A 139 6.58 -13.39 9.76
N GLN A 140 7.87 -13.37 10.05
CA GLN A 140 8.52 -14.47 10.77
C GLN A 140 8.27 -14.32 12.24
#